data_8f2380f1f6dd32b06f115df6b9ea3dfb
#
_entry.id   8f2380f1f6dd32b06f115df6b9ea3dfb
#
_cell.length_a   1.000
_cell.length_b   1.000
_cell.length_c   1.000
_cell.angle_alpha   90.00
_cell.angle_beta   90.00
_cell.angle_gamma   90.00
#
_symmetry.space_group_name_H-M   'P 1'
#
loop_
_entity.id
_entity.type
_entity.pdbx_description
1 polymer ?
#
loop_
_entity_poly.entity_id
_entity_poly.type
_entity_poly.pdbx_seq_one_letter_code
_entity_poly.pdbx_strand_id
1 'polypeptide(L)'
;MVADDIEVVTKSWSGTPAVRWLCHADGSYELFPAERETHGTDVILHIAADEEEFLNAQKLRDMLEKYCSFMPTEIYFTDEDAEADKEEKSENSESREDGSADAKTAEKPINDTHPLWQKSPSECTPDDYKAFYRKVFHDYRDPLFWIHINADYPLNFKGILYFPRLDNEYESIEGQVKLYYNQVFVADNIKEVIPEYLLMLKGVLDCPELPLNVSRSYLQNNTYVSKVSAHIVKKVCDKLNSLCNTDRENYESVWDSIKTFVEYACMRDRKFYDRAKDAILLTLTDGSHVTVEQYSEKAKADGHVAPAEEGKDPVVTVYYTTDRELQAQYIALFEAQGIQIAVLDKLVDTQFVQMLESYDATVKFQRIDADPAAALKADGDVTENQTLVELFRKASGNDKLEVRFEALKDASLPAMLTVSEQSRRMEEMMKLYAMQTGGKEQAPLFPLEYTLLLNTASPLISKLTALVAEGAPEDASGKAELIAEQIWRLSVLAQRKFTADELKNFLAGSFDILTKL
;
A
#
# COMPACT_ATOMS: atom_id res chain seq x y z
N MET A 1 41.90 -13.54 2.93
CA MET A 1 41.57 -12.77 4.14
C MET A 1 42.20 -11.39 3.99
N VAL A 2 41.66 -10.38 4.65
CA VAL A 2 42.01 -8.97 4.48
C VAL A 2 43.44 -8.60 4.94
N ALA A 3 44.02 -9.39 5.86
CA ALA A 3 45.33 -9.11 6.42
C ALA A 3 46.32 -10.27 6.16
N ASP A 4 47.58 -9.93 5.87
CA ASP A 4 48.69 -10.84 5.74
C ASP A 4 49.15 -11.34 7.12
N ASP A 5 49.25 -10.42 8.10
CA ASP A 5 49.64 -10.69 9.45
C ASP A 5 48.64 -10.08 10.45
N ILE A 6 48.37 -10.75 11.54
CA ILE A 6 47.55 -10.30 12.66
C ILE A 6 48.39 -10.32 13.93
N GLU A 7 48.53 -9.15 14.56
CA GLU A 7 49.21 -9.01 15.82
C GLU A 7 48.22 -8.70 16.95
N VAL A 8 48.36 -9.40 18.06
CA VAL A 8 47.55 -9.15 19.26
C VAL A 8 48.47 -8.93 20.46
N VAL A 9 48.40 -7.72 21.03
CA VAL A 9 49.11 -7.38 22.28
C VAL A 9 48.10 -7.28 23.41
N THR A 10 48.23 -8.13 24.41
CA THR A 10 47.22 -8.20 25.47
C THR A 10 47.84 -8.27 26.86
N LYS A 11 47.20 -7.60 27.83
CA LYS A 11 47.54 -7.66 29.27
C LYS A 11 46.28 -7.89 30.08
N SER A 12 46.30 -8.93 30.90
CA SER A 12 45.17 -9.24 31.78
C SER A 12 45.06 -8.24 32.91
N TRP A 13 43.83 -7.97 33.33
CA TRP A 13 43.54 -7.23 34.57
C TRP A 13 44.06 -7.90 35.83
N SER A 14 44.38 -9.20 35.79
CA SER A 14 44.91 -9.97 36.92
C SER A 14 46.38 -9.67 37.26
N GLY A 15 47.04 -8.77 36.49
CA GLY A 15 48.43 -8.36 36.74
C GLY A 15 49.48 -9.31 36.17
N THR A 16 49.10 -10.28 35.31
CA THR A 16 50.06 -11.13 34.57
C THR A 16 50.83 -10.27 33.56
N PRO A 17 52.08 -10.66 33.18
CA PRO A 17 52.84 -9.97 32.15
C PRO A 17 52.07 -9.92 30.84
N ALA A 18 52.30 -8.85 30.06
CA ALA A 18 51.72 -8.70 28.74
C ALA A 18 52.35 -9.72 27.77
N VAL A 19 51.53 -10.16 26.82
CA VAL A 19 51.92 -11.13 25.76
C VAL A 19 51.55 -10.57 24.40
N ARG A 20 52.46 -10.74 23.43
CA ARG A 20 52.26 -10.47 22.02
C ARG A 20 52.08 -11.77 21.27
N TRP A 21 51.00 -11.92 20.55
CA TRP A 21 50.72 -13.02 19.64
C TRP A 21 50.78 -12.48 18.20
N LEU A 22 51.56 -13.14 17.34
CA LEU A 22 51.67 -12.80 15.93
C LEU A 22 51.23 -14.04 15.10
N CYS A 23 50.26 -13.83 14.21
CA CYS A 23 49.76 -14.89 13.32
C CYS A 23 49.98 -14.48 11.88
N HIS A 24 50.51 -15.38 11.08
CA HIS A 24 50.77 -15.21 9.66
C HIS A 24 49.64 -15.76 8.79
N ALA A 25 49.60 -15.39 7.50
CA ALA A 25 48.59 -15.81 6.54
C ALA A 25 48.50 -17.35 6.37
N ASP A 26 49.58 -18.09 6.61
CA ASP A 26 49.62 -19.55 6.56
C ASP A 26 49.02 -20.22 7.79
N GLY A 27 48.58 -19.45 8.81
CA GLY A 27 48.02 -19.94 10.08
C GLY A 27 49.07 -20.32 11.12
N SER A 28 50.38 -20.18 10.84
CA SER A 28 51.42 -20.27 11.83
C SER A 28 51.37 -19.08 12.80
N TYR A 29 51.74 -19.30 14.07
CA TYR A 29 51.76 -18.22 15.06
C TYR A 29 52.95 -18.33 15.99
N GLU A 30 53.33 -17.18 16.52
CA GLU A 30 54.42 -17.05 17.50
C GLU A 30 53.94 -16.25 18.71
N LEU A 31 54.54 -16.53 19.88
CA LEU A 31 54.25 -15.83 21.14
C LEU A 31 55.50 -15.18 21.69
N PHE A 32 55.40 -13.90 22.01
CA PHE A 32 56.50 -13.12 22.57
C PHE A 32 56.07 -12.42 23.88
N PRO A 33 56.99 -12.16 24.79
CA PRO A 33 56.77 -11.21 25.87
C PRO A 33 56.50 -9.83 25.28
N ALA A 34 55.63 -9.06 25.91
CA ALA A 34 55.34 -7.68 25.50
C ALA A 34 55.35 -6.73 26.72
N GLU A 35 55.53 -5.47 26.45
CA GLU A 35 55.40 -4.41 27.42
C GLU A 35 54.09 -3.65 27.16
N ARG A 36 53.24 -3.57 28.18
CA ARG A 36 52.02 -2.77 28.17
C ARG A 36 51.74 -2.29 29.60
N GLU A 37 51.53 -1.00 29.76
CA GLU A 37 51.30 -0.40 31.08
C GLU A 37 49.92 -0.73 31.63
N THR A 38 48.88 -0.56 30.83
CA THR A 38 47.47 -0.75 31.20
C THR A 38 46.94 -2.11 30.77
N HIS A 39 45.91 -2.64 31.46
CA HIS A 39 45.17 -3.80 31.01
C HIS A 39 44.39 -3.47 29.71
N GLY A 40 44.19 -4.49 28.88
CA GLY A 40 43.47 -4.36 27.59
C GLY A 40 44.10 -5.19 26.48
N THR A 41 43.56 -5.06 25.28
CA THR A 41 44.03 -5.82 24.10
C THR A 41 44.05 -4.87 22.90
N ASP A 42 45.18 -4.87 22.20
CA ASP A 42 45.34 -4.24 20.89
C ASP A 42 45.33 -5.34 19.83
N VAL A 43 44.53 -5.20 18.80
CA VAL A 43 44.48 -6.08 17.64
C VAL A 43 44.93 -5.26 16.43
N ILE A 44 46.08 -5.60 15.87
CA ILE A 44 46.72 -4.90 14.78
C ILE A 44 46.60 -5.77 13.53
N LEU A 45 46.00 -5.26 12.49
CA LEU A 45 45.84 -5.94 11.19
C LEU A 45 46.82 -5.32 10.18
N HIS A 46 47.76 -6.11 9.69
CA HIS A 46 48.65 -5.73 8.60
C HIS A 46 47.93 -6.06 7.28
N ILE A 47 47.31 -5.04 6.67
CA ILE A 47 46.44 -5.23 5.51
C ILE A 47 47.26 -5.66 4.29
N ALA A 48 46.74 -6.69 3.59
CA ALA A 48 47.36 -7.19 2.36
C ALA A 48 47.30 -6.17 1.23
N ALA A 49 48.31 -6.17 0.35
CA ALA A 49 48.43 -5.18 -0.72
C ALA A 49 47.28 -5.19 -1.73
N ASP A 50 46.57 -6.28 -1.88
CA ASP A 50 45.39 -6.41 -2.73
C ASP A 50 44.07 -5.97 -2.02
N GLU A 51 44.15 -5.62 -0.73
CA GLU A 51 43.03 -5.22 0.11
C GLU A 51 43.19 -3.80 0.71
N GLU A 52 44.04 -2.96 0.10
CA GLU A 52 44.32 -1.58 0.54
C GLU A 52 43.07 -0.70 0.67
N GLU A 53 41.96 -1.09 0.05
CA GLU A 53 40.69 -0.38 0.21
C GLU A 53 40.18 -0.32 1.67
N PHE A 54 40.60 -1.26 2.53
CA PHE A 54 40.30 -1.26 3.97
C PHE A 54 41.18 -0.31 4.78
N LEU A 55 42.15 0.34 4.19
CA LEU A 55 42.90 1.45 4.81
C LEU A 55 42.16 2.81 4.65
N ASN A 56 41.07 2.86 3.91
CA ASN A 56 40.29 4.08 3.75
C ASN A 56 39.43 4.34 5.00
N ALA A 57 39.70 5.45 5.69
CA ALA A 57 38.99 5.84 6.92
C ALA A 57 37.48 5.98 6.73
N GLN A 58 37.02 6.56 5.58
CA GLN A 58 35.59 6.70 5.32
C GLN A 58 34.92 5.36 5.13
N LYS A 59 35.54 4.45 4.39
CA LYS A 59 35.02 3.08 4.21
C LYS A 59 34.91 2.33 5.51
N LEU A 60 35.92 2.43 6.38
CA LEU A 60 35.88 1.82 7.73
C LEU A 60 34.77 2.42 8.58
N ARG A 61 34.60 3.74 8.54
CA ARG A 61 33.53 4.43 9.26
C ARG A 61 32.15 3.95 8.79
N ASP A 62 31.93 3.88 7.47
CA ASP A 62 30.67 3.38 6.89
C ASP A 62 30.37 1.93 7.32
N MET A 63 31.42 1.09 7.38
CA MET A 63 31.29 -0.29 7.86
C MET A 63 30.94 -0.33 9.35
N LEU A 64 31.62 0.45 10.20
CA LEU A 64 31.33 0.53 11.62
C LEU A 64 29.90 1.07 11.87
N GLU A 65 29.49 2.07 11.13
CA GLU A 65 28.11 2.59 11.18
C GLU A 65 27.11 1.53 10.75
N LYS A 66 27.40 0.74 9.72
CA LYS A 66 26.49 -0.31 9.25
C LYS A 66 26.33 -1.44 10.26
N TYR A 67 27.43 -1.97 10.78
CA TYR A 67 27.41 -3.21 11.56
C TYR A 67 27.40 -2.97 13.07
N CYS A 68 27.91 -1.84 13.55
CA CYS A 68 28.19 -1.60 14.95
C CYS A 68 27.38 -0.46 15.57
N SER A 69 26.52 0.24 14.80
CA SER A 69 25.77 1.44 15.24
C SER A 69 25.08 1.31 16.59
N PHE A 70 24.74 0.12 17.00
CA PHE A 70 23.95 -0.13 18.22
C PHE A 70 24.60 -1.13 19.18
N MET A 71 25.90 -1.41 18.99
CA MET A 71 26.61 -2.31 19.91
C MET A 71 26.57 -1.78 21.35
N PRO A 72 26.48 -2.68 22.37
CA PRO A 72 26.33 -2.26 23.76
C PRO A 72 27.59 -1.68 24.39
N THR A 73 28.71 -1.69 23.67
CA THR A 73 30.01 -1.13 24.10
C THR A 73 30.33 0.09 23.24
N GLU A 74 30.77 1.17 23.86
CA GLU A 74 31.17 2.38 23.14
C GLU A 74 32.34 2.10 22.19
N ILE A 75 32.23 2.60 20.96
CA ILE A 75 33.23 2.48 19.90
C ILE A 75 33.66 3.87 19.49
N TYR A 76 34.95 4.11 19.55
CA TYR A 76 35.60 5.33 19.13
C TYR A 76 36.38 5.05 17.85
N PHE A 77 36.45 6.01 16.94
CA PHE A 77 37.15 5.89 15.68
C PHE A 77 38.06 7.11 15.49
N THR A 78 39.35 6.86 15.43
CA THR A 78 40.38 7.88 15.22
C THR A 78 41.11 7.58 13.91
N ASP A 79 41.32 8.60 13.11
CA ASP A 79 42.13 8.57 11.89
C ASP A 79 43.45 9.29 12.16
N GLU A 80 44.49 8.50 12.42
CA GLU A 80 45.83 9.03 12.80
C GLU A 80 46.47 9.84 11.68
N ASP A 81 46.23 9.49 10.40
CA ASP A 81 46.76 10.24 9.25
C ASP A 81 46.13 11.65 9.16
N ALA A 82 44.81 11.74 9.41
CA ALA A 82 44.11 13.02 9.43
C ALA A 82 44.47 13.90 10.66
N GLU A 83 44.87 13.32 11.77
CA GLU A 83 45.36 14.04 12.95
C GLU A 83 46.77 14.56 12.73
N ALA A 84 47.68 13.76 12.16
CA ALA A 84 49.04 14.19 11.79
C ALA A 84 49.03 15.39 10.82
N ASP A 85 48.14 15.36 9.81
CA ASP A 85 47.95 16.47 8.87
C ASP A 85 47.44 17.77 9.53
N LYS A 86 46.67 17.66 10.64
CA LYS A 86 46.20 18.81 11.41
C LYS A 86 47.29 19.39 12.30
N GLU A 87 48.13 18.56 12.91
CA GLU A 87 49.25 18.99 13.73
C GLU A 87 50.31 19.70 12.85
N GLU A 88 50.68 19.18 11.68
CA GLU A 88 51.60 19.86 10.76
C GLU A 88 51.05 21.21 10.25
N LYS A 89 49.76 21.34 10.04
CA LYS A 89 49.13 22.62 9.65
C LYS A 89 49.02 23.60 10.81
N SER A 90 48.94 23.17 12.05
CA SER A 90 48.91 24.02 13.23
C SER A 90 50.30 24.57 13.60
N GLU A 91 51.39 23.80 13.35
CA GLU A 91 52.79 24.29 13.53
C GLU A 91 53.22 25.35 12.51
N ASN A 92 52.58 25.36 11.31
CA ASN A 92 52.89 26.35 10.25
C ASN A 92 52.05 27.65 10.34
N SER A 93 51.18 27.83 11.32
CA SER A 93 50.38 29.04 11.51
C SER A 93 50.64 29.69 12.89
N GLU A 94 51.89 30.10 13.11
CA GLU A 94 52.17 31.11 14.14
C GLU A 94 51.69 32.48 13.66
N SER A 95 50.51 32.86 14.08
CA SER A 95 50.12 34.23 14.47
C SER A 95 48.58 34.40 14.39
N ARG A 96 47.93 34.27 15.56
CA ARG A 96 46.90 35.20 16.07
C ARG A 96 46.39 34.70 17.41
N GLU A 97 46.83 35.41 18.48
CA GLU A 97 46.21 35.34 19.78
C GLU A 97 44.75 35.74 19.68
N ASP A 98 43.86 34.84 20.00
CA ASP A 98 42.62 35.20 20.70
C ASP A 98 42.25 34.04 21.61
N GLY A 99 42.19 34.34 22.90
CA GLY A 99 42.06 33.35 23.96
C GLY A 99 40.64 32.82 24.07
N SER A 100 40.43 31.62 23.59
CA SER A 100 39.41 30.73 24.17
C SER A 100 40.08 29.36 24.33
N ALA A 101 40.17 28.92 25.58
CA ALA A 101 40.63 27.60 25.94
C ALA A 101 39.64 26.60 25.32
N ASP A 102 40.01 26.03 24.19
CA ASP A 102 39.32 24.89 23.63
C ASP A 102 39.49 23.70 24.58
N ALA A 103 38.43 23.44 25.33
CA ALA A 103 38.25 22.15 25.97
C ALA A 103 38.40 21.09 24.87
N LYS A 104 39.34 20.15 25.01
CA LYS A 104 39.44 18.94 24.17
C LYS A 104 38.02 18.40 24.06
N THR A 105 37.44 18.51 22.88
CA THR A 105 36.13 17.95 22.59
C THR A 105 36.27 16.45 22.75
N ALA A 106 35.75 15.91 23.85
CA ALA A 106 35.78 14.47 24.08
C ALA A 106 35.15 13.81 22.84
N GLU A 107 35.93 12.97 22.16
CA GLU A 107 35.45 12.20 21.03
C GLU A 107 34.17 11.49 21.42
N LYS A 108 33.11 11.69 20.64
CA LYS A 108 31.84 11.00 20.90
C LYS A 108 31.92 9.62 20.27
N PRO A 109 31.39 8.58 20.97
CA PRO A 109 31.31 7.26 20.38
C PRO A 109 30.48 7.31 19.08
N ILE A 110 30.86 6.53 18.08
CA ILE A 110 30.18 6.45 16.78
C ILE A 110 28.88 5.65 16.86
N ASN A 111 28.71 4.84 17.89
CA ASN A 111 27.54 3.99 18.13
C ASN A 111 26.67 4.52 19.28
N ASP A 112 25.44 4.03 19.30
CA ASP A 112 24.45 4.31 20.33
C ASP A 112 24.24 3.04 21.18
N THR A 113 24.81 3.04 22.37
CA THR A 113 24.78 1.86 23.27
C THR A 113 23.40 1.61 23.88
N HIS A 114 22.48 2.60 23.82
CA HIS A 114 21.14 2.51 24.39
C HIS A 114 20.08 2.87 23.33
N PRO A 115 19.94 2.05 22.28
CA PRO A 115 19.03 2.33 21.18
C PRO A 115 17.57 2.42 21.63
N LEU A 116 16.77 3.18 20.88
CA LEU A 116 15.40 3.51 21.24
C LEU A 116 14.52 2.28 21.54
N TRP A 117 14.73 1.17 20.82
CA TRP A 117 13.94 -0.06 21.04
C TRP A 117 14.24 -0.78 22.35
N GLN A 118 15.32 -0.43 23.06
CA GLN A 118 15.62 -0.99 24.38
C GLN A 118 14.83 -0.28 25.49
N LYS A 119 14.39 0.95 25.25
CA LYS A 119 13.59 1.73 26.21
C LYS A 119 12.16 1.19 26.31
N SER A 120 11.49 1.51 27.39
CA SER A 120 10.05 1.23 27.50
C SER A 120 9.27 2.18 26.57
N PRO A 121 8.20 1.71 25.88
CA PRO A 121 7.34 2.59 25.06
C PRO A 121 6.80 3.81 25.82
N SER A 122 6.59 3.68 27.13
CA SER A 122 6.12 4.77 28.01
C SER A 122 7.15 5.87 28.27
N GLU A 123 8.42 5.61 28.01
CA GLU A 123 9.54 6.55 28.19
C GLU A 123 9.90 7.27 26.88
N CYS A 124 9.26 6.91 25.76
CA CYS A 124 9.55 7.44 24.44
C CYS A 124 8.48 8.44 24.00
N THR A 125 8.92 9.57 23.48
CA THR A 125 8.04 10.58 22.89
C THR A 125 7.87 10.36 21.36
N PRO A 126 6.81 10.91 20.73
CA PRO A 126 6.68 10.88 19.29
C PRO A 126 7.90 11.44 18.53
N ASP A 127 8.55 12.46 19.06
CA ASP A 127 9.73 13.06 18.44
C ASP A 127 10.94 12.13 18.50
N ASP A 128 11.08 11.33 19.57
CA ASP A 128 12.12 10.29 19.66
C ASP A 128 11.97 9.26 18.54
N TYR A 129 10.74 8.80 18.28
CA TYR A 129 10.47 7.84 17.19
C TYR A 129 10.77 8.42 15.80
N LYS A 130 10.40 9.68 15.56
CA LYS A 130 10.69 10.36 14.29
C LYS A 130 12.18 10.63 14.11
N ALA A 131 12.87 11.06 15.14
CA ALA A 131 14.31 11.28 15.12
C ALA A 131 15.07 9.96 14.86
N PHE A 132 14.65 8.89 15.52
CA PHE A 132 15.21 7.56 15.32
C PHE A 132 14.97 7.06 13.88
N TYR A 133 13.76 7.23 13.34
CA TYR A 133 13.42 6.87 11.96
C TYR A 133 14.34 7.58 10.95
N ARG A 134 14.49 8.90 11.08
CA ARG A 134 15.36 9.70 10.20
C ARG A 134 16.83 9.27 10.31
N LYS A 135 17.31 8.98 11.52
CA LYS A 135 18.69 8.53 11.79
C LYS A 135 18.99 7.18 11.11
N VAL A 136 18.06 6.21 11.21
CA VAL A 136 18.31 4.82 10.78
C VAL A 136 18.05 4.61 9.30
N PHE A 137 17.04 5.28 8.74
CA PHE A 137 16.59 5.07 7.36
C PHE A 137 16.95 6.20 6.41
N HIS A 138 17.56 7.29 6.91
CA HIS A 138 17.89 8.49 6.13
C HIS A 138 16.69 9.03 5.33
N ASP A 139 15.48 8.80 5.82
CA ASP A 139 14.23 9.27 5.24
C ASP A 139 13.72 10.45 6.07
N TYR A 140 13.66 11.62 5.46
CA TYR A 140 13.24 12.86 6.13
C TYR A 140 11.72 13.05 6.18
N ARG A 141 10.97 12.20 5.47
CA ARG A 141 9.51 12.16 5.56
C ARG A 141 9.12 11.49 6.88
N ASP A 142 8.20 12.10 7.60
CA ASP A 142 7.72 11.49 8.84
C ASP A 142 6.93 10.22 8.53
N PRO A 143 7.13 9.13 9.30
CA PRO A 143 6.32 7.93 9.17
C PRO A 143 4.87 8.22 9.55
N LEU A 144 3.92 7.48 8.96
CA LEU A 144 2.50 7.61 9.26
C LEU A 144 2.20 7.26 10.72
N PHE A 145 2.75 6.15 11.18
CA PHE A 145 2.72 5.69 12.56
C PHE A 145 3.78 4.60 12.77
N TRP A 146 3.89 4.15 14.02
CA TRP A 146 4.86 3.13 14.41
C TRP A 146 4.29 2.14 15.42
N ILE A 147 4.99 1.02 15.54
CA ILE A 147 4.69 -0.06 16.48
C ILE A 147 5.97 -0.34 17.26
N HIS A 148 6.00 0.00 18.55
CA HIS A 148 7.09 -0.38 19.44
C HIS A 148 6.78 -1.77 20.02
N ILE A 149 7.65 -2.74 19.73
CA ILE A 149 7.49 -4.13 20.15
C ILE A 149 8.47 -4.39 21.31
N ASN A 150 7.92 -4.86 22.42
CA ASN A 150 8.67 -5.43 23.51
C ASN A 150 7.99 -6.75 23.88
N ALA A 151 8.52 -7.84 23.33
CA ALA A 151 7.98 -9.19 23.52
C ALA A 151 8.82 -9.93 24.54
N ASP A 152 8.19 -10.25 25.67
CA ASP A 152 8.81 -11.06 26.73
C ASP A 152 8.80 -12.55 26.39
N TYR A 153 9.31 -13.36 27.32
CA TYR A 153 9.28 -14.82 27.23
C TYR A 153 7.91 -15.36 26.75
N PRO A 154 7.83 -16.29 25.83
CA PRO A 154 8.93 -17.12 25.27
C PRO A 154 9.56 -16.58 23.98
N LEU A 155 9.21 -15.38 23.50
CA LEU A 155 9.71 -14.86 22.24
C LEU A 155 10.94 -13.97 22.40
N ASN A 156 11.04 -13.24 23.49
CA ASN A 156 12.18 -12.43 23.90
C ASN A 156 12.83 -11.64 22.75
N PHE A 157 12.06 -10.73 22.12
CA PHE A 157 12.58 -9.84 21.11
C PHE A 157 12.00 -8.43 21.24
N LYS A 158 12.75 -7.45 20.79
CA LYS A 158 12.38 -6.03 20.83
C LYS A 158 12.51 -5.40 19.45
N GLY A 159 11.81 -4.30 19.21
CA GLY A 159 11.95 -3.60 17.95
C GLY A 159 10.96 -2.47 17.76
N ILE A 160 11.14 -1.73 16.67
CA ILE A 160 10.22 -0.68 16.25
C ILE A 160 9.96 -0.87 14.76
N LEU A 161 8.69 -0.99 14.40
CA LEU A 161 8.25 -1.03 13.01
C LEU A 161 7.56 0.28 12.66
N TYR A 162 7.82 0.81 11.49
CA TYR A 162 7.25 2.04 10.97
C TYR A 162 6.47 1.79 9.69
N PHE A 163 5.33 2.44 9.57
CA PHE A 163 4.61 2.57 8.31
C PHE A 163 5.13 3.83 7.61
N PRO A 164 5.92 3.70 6.54
CA PRO A 164 6.47 4.84 5.81
C PRO A 164 5.36 5.58 5.05
N ARG A 165 5.57 6.85 4.80
CA ARG A 165 4.75 7.61 3.85
C ARG A 165 5.28 7.35 2.45
N LEU A 166 4.42 6.90 1.54
CA LEU A 166 4.72 6.73 0.12
C LEU A 166 4.11 7.90 -0.66
N ASP A 167 4.86 8.47 -1.59
CA ASP A 167 4.39 9.60 -2.39
C ASP A 167 3.58 9.14 -3.61
N ASN A 168 3.78 7.90 -4.06
CA ASN A 168 3.02 7.30 -5.15
C ASN A 168 3.00 5.76 -5.05
N GLU A 169 2.04 5.14 -5.73
CA GLU A 169 1.83 3.68 -5.73
C GLU A 169 2.94 2.90 -6.46
N TYR A 170 3.80 3.58 -7.22
CA TYR A 170 4.90 3.01 -8.00
C TYR A 170 6.26 3.21 -7.33
N GLU A 171 6.30 3.87 -6.17
CA GLU A 171 7.54 3.96 -5.40
C GLU A 171 7.97 2.55 -5.00
N SER A 172 9.24 2.21 -5.28
CA SER A 172 9.78 0.88 -4.97
C SER A 172 9.57 0.57 -3.49
N ILE A 173 8.70 -0.41 -3.22
CA ILE A 173 8.27 -0.81 -1.88
C ILE A 173 9.30 -1.76 -1.28
N GLU A 174 10.56 -1.47 -1.43
CA GLU A 174 11.57 -2.17 -0.67
C GLU A 174 11.65 -1.53 0.72
N GLY A 175 10.78 -2.00 1.61
CA GLY A 175 10.90 -1.75 3.03
C GLY A 175 12.27 -2.18 3.50
N GLN A 176 12.72 -1.60 4.58
CA GLN A 176 14.00 -1.94 5.20
C GLN A 176 13.77 -2.33 6.65
N VAL A 177 13.56 -3.61 6.91
CA VAL A 177 13.55 -4.12 8.27
C VAL A 177 14.91 -4.72 8.59
N LYS A 178 15.67 -3.97 9.40
CA LYS A 178 17.01 -4.34 9.85
C LYS A 178 16.92 -5.29 11.03
N LEU A 179 17.54 -6.46 10.90
CA LEU A 179 17.59 -7.47 11.93
C LEU A 179 18.90 -7.39 12.71
N TYR A 180 18.77 -7.37 14.02
CA TYR A 180 19.88 -7.38 14.98
C TYR A 180 19.84 -8.64 15.84
N TYR A 181 20.99 -9.03 16.30
CA TYR A 181 21.20 -10.10 17.29
C TYR A 181 22.05 -9.52 18.44
N ASN A 182 21.43 -9.29 19.59
CA ASN A 182 22.08 -8.59 20.69
C ASN A 182 22.72 -7.27 20.23
N GLN A 183 21.92 -6.42 19.57
CA GLN A 183 22.31 -5.10 19.05
C GLN A 183 23.42 -5.13 17.96
N VAL A 184 23.83 -6.30 17.47
CA VAL A 184 24.74 -6.44 16.34
C VAL A 184 23.92 -6.68 15.09
N PHE A 185 24.16 -5.88 14.03
CA PHE A 185 23.47 -6.04 12.75
C PHE A 185 23.73 -7.41 12.12
N VAL A 186 22.67 -8.03 11.60
CA VAL A 186 22.73 -9.34 10.95
C VAL A 186 22.42 -9.21 9.46
N ALA A 187 21.26 -8.71 9.13
CA ALA A 187 20.81 -8.58 7.73
C ALA A 187 19.60 -7.66 7.60
N ASP A 188 19.28 -7.28 6.36
CA ASP A 188 18.07 -6.58 5.99
C ASP A 188 17.02 -7.53 5.39
N ASN A 189 15.74 -7.23 5.57
CA ASN A 189 14.58 -7.80 4.85
C ASN A 189 14.53 -9.34 4.84
N ILE A 190 14.71 -9.96 5.99
CA ILE A 190 14.64 -11.42 6.11
C ILE A 190 13.18 -11.86 5.99
N LYS A 191 12.83 -12.47 4.85
CA LYS A 191 11.45 -12.90 4.49
C LYS A 191 10.86 -13.93 5.48
N GLU A 192 11.71 -14.70 6.13
CA GLU A 192 11.30 -15.67 7.14
C GLU A 192 10.76 -15.00 8.41
N VAL A 193 11.24 -13.80 8.73
CA VAL A 193 10.81 -13.01 9.90
C VAL A 193 9.69 -12.05 9.54
N ILE A 194 9.81 -11.36 8.39
CA ILE A 194 8.80 -10.41 7.90
C ILE A 194 8.12 -11.01 6.67
N PRO A 195 6.82 -11.35 6.75
CA PRO A 195 6.07 -11.84 5.60
C PRO A 195 6.15 -10.89 4.40
N GLU A 196 6.16 -11.44 3.20
CA GLU A 196 6.30 -10.68 1.95
C GLU A 196 5.27 -9.54 1.81
N TYR A 197 4.06 -9.75 2.29
CA TYR A 197 2.99 -8.73 2.26
C TYR A 197 3.19 -7.60 3.28
N LEU A 198 4.19 -7.69 4.18
CA LEU A 198 4.59 -6.64 5.12
C LEU A 198 5.95 -6.02 4.79
N LEU A 199 6.56 -6.36 3.65
CA LEU A 199 7.88 -5.85 3.25
C LEU A 199 7.93 -4.33 3.02
N MET A 200 6.79 -3.66 2.93
CA MET A 200 6.73 -2.20 2.90
C MET A 200 7.18 -1.52 4.20
N LEU A 201 7.17 -2.26 5.31
CA LEU A 201 7.53 -1.70 6.60
C LEU A 201 9.02 -1.37 6.64
N LYS A 202 9.35 -0.25 7.27
CA LYS A 202 10.71 0.04 7.73
C LYS A 202 10.79 -0.25 9.22
N GLY A 203 11.94 -0.73 9.70
CA GLY A 203 12.04 -1.01 11.13
C GLY A 203 13.34 -1.63 11.55
N VAL A 204 13.42 -1.88 12.84
CA VAL A 204 14.50 -2.58 13.50
C VAL A 204 13.91 -3.67 14.37
N LEU A 205 14.50 -4.86 14.34
CA LEU A 205 14.14 -5.99 15.19
C LEU A 205 15.42 -6.54 15.83
N ASP A 206 15.46 -6.64 17.14
CA ASP A 206 16.55 -7.23 17.89
C ASP A 206 16.06 -8.53 18.53
N CYS A 207 16.57 -9.65 18.04
CA CYS A 207 16.12 -10.99 18.40
C CYS A 207 17.30 -11.80 18.96
N PRO A 208 17.53 -11.78 20.27
CA PRO A 208 18.67 -12.47 20.91
C PRO A 208 18.65 -14.01 20.81
N GLU A 209 17.50 -14.58 20.48
CA GLU A 209 17.32 -16.04 20.40
C GLU A 209 17.24 -16.59 18.97
N LEU A 210 17.64 -15.75 17.97
CA LEU A 210 17.65 -16.20 16.58
C LEU A 210 18.64 -17.37 16.37
N PRO A 211 18.21 -18.44 15.71
CA PRO A 211 19.06 -19.54 15.36
C PRO A 211 19.97 -19.18 14.16
N LEU A 212 21.03 -18.45 14.45
CA LEU A 212 22.04 -18.08 13.45
C LEU A 212 23.11 -19.15 13.34
N ASN A 213 23.68 -19.30 12.13
CA ASN A 213 24.93 -20.05 11.96
C ASN A 213 26.13 -19.26 12.54
N VAL A 214 27.28 -19.88 12.61
CA VAL A 214 28.52 -19.27 13.18
C VAL A 214 28.89 -17.98 12.44
N SER A 215 28.68 -17.92 11.13
CA SER A 215 28.95 -16.74 10.29
C SER A 215 27.85 -15.68 10.36
N ARG A 216 26.75 -15.91 11.07
CA ARG A 216 25.57 -15.05 11.16
C ARG A 216 24.91 -14.73 9.80
N SER A 217 25.28 -15.43 8.74
CA SER A 217 24.84 -15.16 7.37
C SER A 217 23.57 -15.90 6.95
N TYR A 218 23.07 -16.82 7.77
CA TYR A 218 21.91 -17.64 7.43
C TYR A 218 21.05 -17.96 8.65
N LEU A 219 19.73 -17.71 8.50
CA LEU A 219 18.71 -18.13 9.45
C LEU A 219 18.32 -19.58 9.18
N GLN A 220 18.42 -20.44 10.18
CA GLN A 220 17.81 -21.75 10.09
C GLN A 220 16.30 -21.60 10.27
N ASN A 221 15.53 -22.04 9.27
CA ASN A 221 14.08 -22.05 9.35
C ASN A 221 13.64 -22.94 10.53
N ASN A 222 13.12 -22.32 11.57
CA ASN A 222 12.67 -23.05 12.73
C ASN A 222 11.36 -22.46 13.30
N THR A 223 10.80 -23.18 14.27
CA THR A 223 9.54 -22.82 14.93
C THR A 223 9.59 -21.46 15.64
N TYR A 224 10.76 -21.01 16.07
CA TYR A 224 10.93 -19.70 16.72
C TYR A 224 10.69 -18.55 15.73
N VAL A 225 11.32 -18.59 14.56
CA VAL A 225 11.17 -17.58 13.50
C VAL A 225 9.70 -17.44 13.09
N SER A 226 9.01 -18.58 12.87
CA SER A 226 7.58 -18.56 12.55
C SER A 226 6.72 -17.93 13.65
N LYS A 227 7.07 -18.12 14.93
CA LYS A 227 6.36 -17.51 16.06
C LYS A 227 6.63 -15.99 16.14
N VAL A 228 7.86 -15.54 15.88
CA VAL A 228 8.20 -14.11 15.81
C VAL A 228 7.41 -13.45 14.68
N SER A 229 7.40 -14.04 13.49
CA SER A 229 6.61 -13.56 12.34
C SER A 229 5.12 -13.45 12.67
N ALA A 230 4.53 -14.49 13.26
CA ALA A 230 3.12 -14.46 13.66
C ALA A 230 2.82 -13.39 14.74
N HIS A 231 3.77 -13.12 15.64
CA HIS A 231 3.64 -12.07 16.64
C HIS A 231 3.68 -10.68 16.01
N ILE A 232 4.57 -10.46 15.04
CA ILE A 232 4.65 -9.21 14.27
C ILE A 232 3.33 -8.95 13.54
N VAL A 233 2.82 -9.94 12.81
CA VAL A 233 1.51 -9.85 12.13
C VAL A 233 0.41 -9.46 13.12
N LYS A 234 0.37 -10.12 14.29
CA LYS A 234 -0.58 -9.78 15.34
C LYS A 234 -0.46 -8.33 15.79
N LYS A 235 0.77 -7.85 16.05
CA LYS A 235 1.01 -6.47 16.50
C LYS A 235 0.63 -5.42 15.44
N VAL A 236 0.81 -5.73 14.17
CA VAL A 236 0.35 -4.88 13.06
C VAL A 236 -1.17 -4.78 13.08
N CYS A 237 -1.88 -5.91 13.12
CA CYS A 237 -3.36 -5.91 13.19
C CYS A 237 -3.88 -5.20 14.45
N ASP A 238 -3.28 -5.46 15.63
CA ASP A 238 -3.66 -4.82 16.89
C ASP A 238 -3.50 -3.29 16.80
N LYS A 239 -2.44 -2.81 16.12
CA LYS A 239 -2.22 -1.37 15.93
C LYS A 239 -3.24 -0.75 15.00
N LEU A 240 -3.56 -1.40 13.86
CA LEU A 240 -4.60 -0.94 12.93
C LEU A 240 -5.97 -0.84 13.64
N ASN A 241 -6.38 -1.88 14.35
CA ASN A 241 -7.62 -1.88 15.14
C ASN A 241 -7.61 -0.81 16.23
N SER A 242 -6.49 -0.65 16.94
CA SER A 242 -6.36 0.39 17.96
C SER A 242 -6.54 1.78 17.36
N LEU A 243 -5.86 2.12 16.27
CA LEU A 243 -6.00 3.42 15.60
C LEU A 243 -7.44 3.63 15.11
N CYS A 244 -8.03 2.63 14.47
CA CYS A 244 -9.41 2.69 13.98
C CYS A 244 -10.42 2.98 15.10
N ASN A 245 -10.20 2.45 16.31
CA ASN A 245 -11.14 2.55 17.43
C ASN A 245 -10.87 3.74 18.36
N THR A 246 -9.60 4.13 18.55
CA THR A 246 -9.23 5.13 19.56
C THR A 246 -8.79 6.47 18.98
N ASP A 247 -8.41 6.51 17.69
CA ASP A 247 -7.92 7.69 16.99
C ASP A 247 -8.41 7.67 15.53
N ARG A 248 -9.74 7.59 15.40
CA ARG A 248 -10.42 7.36 14.12
C ARG A 248 -10.10 8.43 13.08
N GLU A 249 -10.09 9.69 13.47
CA GLU A 249 -9.82 10.82 12.58
C GLU A 249 -8.42 10.74 11.96
N ASN A 250 -7.41 10.47 12.79
CA ASN A 250 -6.05 10.26 12.30
C ASN A 250 -5.95 9.01 11.43
N TYR A 251 -6.63 7.91 11.80
CA TYR A 251 -6.64 6.68 11.01
C TYR A 251 -7.23 6.90 9.61
N GLU A 252 -8.35 7.61 9.51
CA GLU A 252 -8.97 7.98 8.22
C GLU A 252 -8.04 8.84 7.37
N SER A 253 -7.32 9.78 7.98
CA SER A 253 -6.39 10.67 7.25
C SER A 253 -5.21 9.93 6.61
N VAL A 254 -4.84 8.76 7.14
CA VAL A 254 -3.74 7.93 6.62
C VAL A 254 -4.22 6.72 5.82
N TRP A 255 -5.54 6.46 5.83
CA TRP A 255 -6.11 5.25 5.23
C TRP A 255 -5.75 5.08 3.75
N ASP A 256 -5.90 6.11 2.94
CA ASP A 256 -5.60 6.06 1.51
C ASP A 256 -4.13 5.68 1.22
N SER A 257 -3.22 6.02 2.14
CA SER A 257 -1.80 5.69 2.02
C SER A 257 -1.49 4.23 2.39
N ILE A 258 -2.32 3.58 3.21
CA ILE A 258 -2.11 2.20 3.68
C ILE A 258 -3.10 1.19 3.10
N LYS A 259 -4.22 1.64 2.52
CA LYS A 259 -5.31 0.82 1.99
C LYS A 259 -4.81 -0.36 1.15
N THR A 260 -4.06 -0.07 0.10
CA THR A 260 -3.56 -1.07 -0.85
C THR A 260 -2.74 -2.18 -0.16
N PHE A 261 -1.94 -1.82 0.86
CA PHE A 261 -1.15 -2.80 1.61
C PHE A 261 -2.00 -3.65 2.54
N VAL A 262 -2.96 -3.04 3.22
CA VAL A 262 -3.88 -3.77 4.10
C VAL A 262 -4.71 -4.75 3.28
N GLU A 263 -5.24 -4.33 2.16
CA GLU A 263 -6.00 -5.17 1.23
C GLU A 263 -5.14 -6.32 0.68
N TYR A 264 -3.92 -6.02 0.23
CA TYR A 264 -2.99 -7.04 -0.23
C TYR A 264 -2.65 -8.06 0.87
N ALA A 265 -2.38 -7.60 2.09
CA ALA A 265 -2.13 -8.48 3.23
C ALA A 265 -3.33 -9.39 3.54
N CYS A 266 -4.55 -8.85 3.49
CA CYS A 266 -5.79 -9.62 3.67
C CYS A 266 -5.96 -10.71 2.61
N MET A 267 -5.62 -10.42 1.36
CA MET A 267 -5.69 -11.41 0.27
C MET A 267 -4.62 -12.51 0.39
N ARG A 268 -3.47 -12.20 0.98
CA ARG A 268 -2.36 -13.15 1.13
C ARG A 268 -2.44 -13.99 2.40
N ASP A 269 -3.06 -13.47 3.45
CA ASP A 269 -3.15 -14.17 4.75
C ASP A 269 -4.54 -14.02 5.38
N ARG A 270 -5.29 -15.13 5.38
CA ARG A 270 -6.61 -15.20 6.02
C ARG A 270 -6.57 -14.81 7.49
N LYS A 271 -5.50 -15.16 8.23
CA LYS A 271 -5.38 -14.82 9.64
C LYS A 271 -5.18 -13.31 9.85
N PHE A 272 -4.52 -12.65 8.89
CA PHE A 272 -4.42 -11.19 8.89
C PHE A 272 -5.82 -10.58 8.72
N TYR A 273 -6.57 -11.01 7.71
CA TYR A 273 -7.94 -10.57 7.49
C TYR A 273 -8.82 -10.77 8.72
N ASP A 274 -8.87 -11.99 9.27
CA ASP A 274 -9.71 -12.32 10.43
C ASP A 274 -9.42 -11.42 11.66
N ARG A 275 -8.21 -10.86 11.75
CA ARG A 275 -7.79 -9.95 12.82
C ARG A 275 -8.00 -8.47 12.50
N ALA A 276 -7.85 -8.08 11.24
CA ALA A 276 -7.85 -6.68 10.81
C ALA A 276 -9.19 -6.23 10.20
N LYS A 277 -10.14 -7.14 9.95
CA LYS A 277 -11.38 -6.86 9.21
C LYS A 277 -12.18 -5.67 9.74
N ASP A 278 -12.18 -5.48 11.07
CA ASP A 278 -12.93 -4.41 11.74
C ASP A 278 -12.24 -3.03 11.59
N ALA A 279 -11.01 -3.00 11.08
CA ALA A 279 -10.25 -1.79 10.76
C ALA A 279 -10.17 -1.50 9.25
N ILE A 280 -10.81 -2.32 8.41
CA ILE A 280 -10.86 -2.09 6.95
C ILE A 280 -11.93 -1.05 6.64
N LEU A 281 -11.54 0.03 5.97
CA LEU A 281 -12.43 1.12 5.64
C LEU A 281 -12.78 1.13 4.15
N LEU A 282 -14.03 1.43 3.87
CA LEU A 282 -14.52 1.84 2.56
C LEU A 282 -14.56 3.37 2.53
N THR A 283 -13.89 3.98 1.58
CA THR A 283 -14.02 5.42 1.31
C THR A 283 -15.29 5.65 0.49
N LEU A 284 -16.17 6.53 0.94
CA LEU A 284 -17.42 6.85 0.26
C LEU A 284 -17.27 8.02 -0.72
N THR A 285 -18.26 8.22 -1.58
CA THR A 285 -18.30 9.33 -2.56
C THR A 285 -18.28 10.70 -1.92
N ASP A 286 -18.82 10.86 -0.72
CA ASP A 286 -18.80 12.12 0.06
C ASP A 286 -17.46 12.36 0.79
N GLY A 287 -16.51 11.43 0.69
CA GLY A 287 -15.20 11.49 1.34
C GLY A 287 -15.19 10.95 2.76
N SER A 288 -16.31 10.50 3.30
CA SER A 288 -16.35 9.82 4.60
C SER A 288 -15.84 8.37 4.51
N HIS A 289 -15.52 7.79 5.66
CA HIS A 289 -15.00 6.43 5.76
C HIS A 289 -15.87 5.58 6.67
N VAL A 290 -16.24 4.39 6.22
CA VAL A 290 -17.04 3.43 6.98
C VAL A 290 -16.42 2.04 6.90
N THR A 291 -16.62 1.22 7.94
CA THR A 291 -16.30 -0.21 7.83
C THR A 291 -17.38 -0.94 7.03
N VAL A 292 -17.09 -2.16 6.55
CA VAL A 292 -18.08 -2.99 5.86
C VAL A 292 -19.29 -3.27 6.79
N GLU A 293 -19.06 -3.43 8.09
CA GLU A 293 -20.11 -3.61 9.08
C GLU A 293 -21.00 -2.36 9.21
N GLN A 294 -20.38 -1.17 9.37
CA GLN A 294 -21.10 0.11 9.46
C GLN A 294 -21.94 0.39 8.20
N TYR A 295 -21.37 0.10 7.01
CA TYR A 295 -22.12 0.19 5.76
C TYR A 295 -23.33 -0.74 5.77
N SER A 296 -23.12 -1.99 6.20
CA SER A 296 -24.18 -3.01 6.23
C SER A 296 -25.29 -2.68 7.23
N GLU A 297 -24.95 -2.15 8.41
CA GLU A 297 -25.92 -1.71 9.41
C GLU A 297 -26.77 -0.56 8.87
N LYS A 298 -26.15 0.42 8.23
CA LYS A 298 -26.87 1.54 7.61
C LYS A 298 -27.78 1.07 6.48
N ALA A 299 -27.29 0.23 5.57
CA ALA A 299 -28.11 -0.31 4.48
C ALA A 299 -29.32 -1.10 4.99
N LYS A 300 -29.17 -1.85 6.09
CA LYS A 300 -30.28 -2.54 6.77
C LYS A 300 -31.28 -1.56 7.38
N ALA A 301 -30.79 -0.52 8.04
CA ALA A 301 -31.64 0.51 8.66
C ALA A 301 -32.45 1.30 7.62
N ASP A 302 -31.86 1.59 6.48
CA ASP A 302 -32.47 2.35 5.38
C ASP A 302 -33.37 1.45 4.46
N GLY A 303 -33.41 0.13 4.73
CA GLY A 303 -34.23 -0.82 3.96
C GLY A 303 -33.64 -1.20 2.59
N HIS A 304 -32.36 -0.92 2.35
CA HIS A 304 -31.65 -1.22 1.11
C HIS A 304 -31.03 -2.64 1.13
N VAL A 305 -31.83 -3.62 1.52
CA VAL A 305 -31.38 -5.02 1.65
C VAL A 305 -32.29 -5.91 0.80
N ALA A 306 -31.70 -6.84 0.07
CA ALA A 306 -32.49 -7.83 -0.66
C ALA A 306 -33.30 -8.70 0.32
N PRO A 307 -34.56 -9.08 -0.02
CA PRO A 307 -35.34 -9.98 0.80
C PRO A 307 -34.55 -11.26 1.09
N ALA A 308 -34.48 -11.65 2.36
CA ALA A 308 -33.81 -12.89 2.75
C ALA A 308 -34.55 -14.09 2.18
N GLU A 309 -33.85 -15.06 1.62
CA GLU A 309 -34.41 -16.38 1.35
C GLU A 309 -34.73 -17.08 2.69
N GLU A 310 -35.76 -17.92 2.72
CA GLU A 310 -36.21 -18.60 3.93
C GLU A 310 -35.04 -19.38 4.58
N GLY A 311 -34.64 -18.98 5.78
CA GLY A 311 -33.56 -19.60 6.56
C GLY A 311 -32.13 -19.10 6.24
N LYS A 312 -31.97 -18.03 5.48
CA LYS A 312 -30.67 -17.37 5.22
C LYS A 312 -30.67 -15.94 5.77
N ASP A 313 -29.49 -15.46 6.15
CA ASP A 313 -29.30 -14.06 6.49
C ASP A 313 -29.49 -13.16 5.26
N PRO A 314 -30.02 -11.94 5.44
CA PRO A 314 -30.20 -11.00 4.34
C PRO A 314 -28.85 -10.57 3.76
N VAL A 315 -28.75 -10.57 2.44
CA VAL A 315 -27.53 -10.16 1.73
C VAL A 315 -27.57 -8.64 1.53
N VAL A 316 -26.52 -7.96 2.01
CA VAL A 316 -26.32 -6.53 1.80
C VAL A 316 -25.53 -6.33 0.52
N THR A 317 -26.02 -5.45 -0.36
CA THR A 317 -25.28 -5.03 -1.54
C THR A 317 -24.52 -3.74 -1.24
N VAL A 318 -23.18 -3.79 -1.28
CA VAL A 318 -22.31 -2.63 -1.24
C VAL A 318 -22.16 -2.10 -2.66
N TYR A 319 -22.77 -0.94 -2.91
CA TYR A 319 -22.64 -0.26 -4.20
C TYR A 319 -21.31 0.48 -4.28
N TYR A 320 -20.64 0.40 -5.45
CA TYR A 320 -19.36 1.07 -5.63
C TYR A 320 -19.18 1.70 -7.00
N THR A 321 -18.31 2.70 -7.04
CA THR A 321 -17.83 3.36 -8.27
C THR A 321 -16.32 3.16 -8.41
N THR A 322 -15.84 3.09 -9.65
CA THR A 322 -14.39 3.04 -9.96
C THR A 322 -13.88 4.35 -10.57
N ASP A 323 -14.79 5.24 -10.98
CA ASP A 323 -14.47 6.55 -11.57
C ASP A 323 -15.58 7.53 -11.22
N ARG A 324 -15.31 8.42 -10.25
CA ARG A 324 -16.30 9.40 -9.77
C ARG A 324 -16.75 10.39 -10.85
N GLU A 325 -15.83 10.76 -11.74
CA GLU A 325 -16.14 11.76 -12.78
C GLU A 325 -17.01 11.14 -13.88
N LEU A 326 -16.60 10.00 -14.39
CA LEU A 326 -17.31 9.30 -15.44
C LEU A 326 -18.69 8.82 -14.99
N GLN A 327 -18.81 8.35 -13.75
CA GLN A 327 -20.03 7.77 -13.20
C GLN A 327 -20.87 8.78 -12.38
N ALA A 328 -20.58 10.08 -12.48
CA ALA A 328 -21.23 11.12 -11.67
C ALA A 328 -22.76 11.09 -11.77
N GLN A 329 -23.34 10.78 -12.95
CA GLN A 329 -24.77 10.66 -13.14
C GLN A 329 -25.38 9.50 -12.35
N TYR A 330 -24.69 8.34 -12.35
CA TYR A 330 -25.12 7.17 -11.57
C TYR A 330 -25.00 7.44 -10.07
N ILE A 331 -23.90 8.08 -9.64
CA ILE A 331 -23.69 8.48 -8.24
C ILE A 331 -24.88 9.31 -7.77
N ALA A 332 -25.23 10.38 -8.51
CA ALA A 332 -26.34 11.24 -8.14
C ALA A 332 -27.68 10.50 -8.00
N LEU A 333 -27.94 9.52 -8.86
CA LEU A 333 -29.17 8.71 -8.81
C LEU A 333 -29.26 7.85 -7.55
N PHE A 334 -28.17 7.21 -7.15
CA PHE A 334 -28.12 6.37 -5.97
C PHE A 334 -28.17 7.21 -4.68
N GLU A 335 -27.42 8.31 -4.63
CA GLU A 335 -27.41 9.24 -3.49
C GLU A 335 -28.79 9.88 -3.27
N ALA A 336 -29.54 10.21 -4.36
CA ALA A 336 -30.91 10.70 -4.26
C ALA A 336 -31.87 9.69 -3.60
N GLN A 337 -31.52 8.40 -3.58
CA GLN A 337 -32.25 7.36 -2.85
C GLN A 337 -31.69 7.10 -1.45
N GLY A 338 -30.70 7.87 -0.98
CA GLY A 338 -30.04 7.68 0.30
C GLY A 338 -29.06 6.51 0.32
N ILE A 339 -28.68 5.95 -0.83
CA ILE A 339 -27.77 4.82 -0.92
C ILE A 339 -26.32 5.33 -0.90
N GLN A 340 -25.52 4.82 0.02
CA GLN A 340 -24.09 5.11 0.09
C GLN A 340 -23.34 4.36 -1.02
N ILE A 341 -22.29 5.01 -1.57
CA ILE A 341 -21.49 4.43 -2.65
C ILE A 341 -20.03 4.44 -2.23
N ALA A 342 -19.40 3.26 -2.24
CA ALA A 342 -17.96 3.12 -2.00
C ALA A 342 -17.15 3.49 -3.25
N VAL A 343 -15.93 3.97 -3.05
CA VAL A 343 -14.97 4.27 -4.11
C VAL A 343 -13.91 3.19 -4.15
N LEU A 344 -13.87 2.45 -5.22
CA LEU A 344 -12.93 1.35 -5.46
C LEU A 344 -12.15 1.67 -6.75
N ASP A 345 -11.17 2.56 -6.65
CA ASP A 345 -10.44 3.12 -7.78
C ASP A 345 -9.03 2.54 -7.97
N LYS A 346 -8.62 1.58 -7.11
CA LYS A 346 -7.34 0.91 -7.17
C LYS A 346 -7.42 -0.43 -7.91
N LEU A 347 -6.34 -0.82 -8.57
CA LEU A 347 -6.26 -2.09 -9.28
C LEU A 347 -6.47 -3.32 -8.39
N VAL A 348 -6.12 -3.20 -7.11
CA VAL A 348 -6.27 -4.27 -6.12
C VAL A 348 -7.71 -4.47 -5.67
N ASP A 349 -8.53 -3.41 -5.73
CA ASP A 349 -9.88 -3.38 -5.16
C ASP A 349 -10.78 -4.50 -5.71
N THR A 350 -10.75 -4.76 -7.02
CA THR A 350 -11.58 -5.81 -7.63
C THR A 350 -11.28 -7.20 -7.07
N GLN A 351 -10.00 -7.53 -6.88
CA GLN A 351 -9.61 -8.83 -6.30
C GLN A 351 -9.95 -8.87 -4.81
N PHE A 352 -9.79 -7.75 -4.13
CA PHE A 352 -10.08 -7.62 -2.71
C PHE A 352 -11.58 -7.82 -2.43
N VAL A 353 -12.48 -7.18 -3.18
CA VAL A 353 -13.93 -7.38 -2.98
C VAL A 353 -14.38 -8.80 -3.30
N GLN A 354 -13.78 -9.46 -4.32
CA GLN A 354 -14.04 -10.88 -4.59
C GLN A 354 -13.64 -11.77 -3.41
N MET A 355 -12.50 -11.47 -2.76
CA MET A 355 -12.09 -12.16 -1.54
C MET A 355 -13.10 -11.91 -0.41
N LEU A 356 -13.54 -10.65 -0.18
CA LEU A 356 -14.54 -10.32 0.84
C LEU A 356 -15.83 -11.12 0.64
N GLU A 357 -16.37 -11.14 -0.59
CA GLU A 357 -17.57 -11.92 -0.92
C GLU A 357 -17.38 -13.42 -0.69
N SER A 358 -16.17 -13.94 -0.90
CA SER A 358 -15.87 -15.35 -0.62
C SER A 358 -15.78 -15.67 0.87
N TYR A 359 -15.45 -14.66 1.68
CA TYR A 359 -15.28 -14.79 3.14
C TYR A 359 -16.55 -14.50 3.91
N ASP A 360 -17.40 -13.63 3.38
CA ASP A 360 -18.69 -13.26 3.97
C ASP A 360 -19.81 -13.33 2.91
N ALA A 361 -20.57 -14.39 2.92
CA ALA A 361 -21.67 -14.60 2.00
C ALA A 361 -22.86 -13.64 2.22
N THR A 362 -22.85 -12.86 3.30
CA THR A 362 -23.90 -11.86 3.59
C THR A 362 -23.65 -10.51 2.94
N VAL A 363 -22.49 -10.33 2.28
CA VAL A 363 -22.12 -9.11 1.59
C VAL A 363 -21.83 -9.40 0.12
N LYS A 364 -22.34 -8.55 -0.77
CA LYS A 364 -22.03 -8.53 -2.21
C LYS A 364 -21.61 -7.15 -2.61
N PHE A 365 -20.68 -7.06 -3.54
CA PHE A 365 -20.25 -5.80 -4.12
C PHE A 365 -20.81 -5.67 -5.54
N GLN A 366 -21.44 -4.54 -5.83
CA GLN A 366 -22.04 -4.26 -7.13
C GLN A 366 -21.67 -2.86 -7.60
N ARG A 367 -21.14 -2.80 -8.79
CA ARG A 367 -20.82 -1.53 -9.41
C ARG A 367 -22.12 -0.81 -9.80
N ILE A 368 -22.20 0.51 -9.57
CA ILE A 368 -23.42 1.31 -9.77
C ILE A 368 -23.96 1.32 -11.20
N ASP A 369 -23.12 0.99 -12.19
CA ASP A 369 -23.50 0.89 -13.59
C ASP A 369 -23.75 -0.55 -14.09
N ALA A 370 -23.68 -1.56 -13.18
CA ALA A 370 -23.89 -2.96 -13.57
C ALA A 370 -25.36 -3.35 -13.67
N ASP A 371 -26.14 -3.11 -12.64
CA ASP A 371 -27.60 -3.32 -12.63
C ASP A 371 -28.28 -2.28 -11.72
N PRO A 372 -28.38 -1.03 -12.17
CA PRO A 372 -28.97 0.03 -11.37
C PRO A 372 -30.48 -0.14 -11.18
N ALA A 373 -31.16 -0.93 -12.02
CA ALA A 373 -32.60 -1.12 -11.95
C ALA A 373 -33.04 -1.71 -10.61
N ALA A 374 -32.28 -2.63 -10.02
CA ALA A 374 -32.63 -3.24 -8.74
C ALA A 374 -32.78 -2.19 -7.60
N ALA A 375 -31.95 -1.15 -7.60
CA ALA A 375 -31.96 -0.08 -6.57
C ALA A 375 -32.89 1.09 -6.92
N LEU A 376 -33.07 1.39 -8.22
CA LEU A 376 -33.71 2.58 -8.73
C LEU A 376 -35.10 2.35 -9.31
N LYS A 377 -35.59 1.11 -9.30
CA LYS A 377 -36.89 0.72 -9.87
C LYS A 377 -38.05 1.40 -9.14
N ALA A 378 -39.00 1.91 -9.91
CA ALA A 378 -40.28 2.36 -9.44
C ALA A 378 -41.36 1.30 -9.67
N ASP A 379 -42.42 1.36 -8.88
CA ASP A 379 -43.61 0.54 -9.16
C ASP A 379 -44.31 1.08 -10.40
N GLY A 380 -44.50 0.26 -11.42
CA GLY A 380 -45.18 0.65 -12.65
C GLY A 380 -45.26 -0.51 -13.63
N ASP A 381 -46.29 -0.47 -14.48
CA ASP A 381 -46.43 -1.41 -15.58
C ASP A 381 -45.40 -1.12 -16.68
N VAL A 382 -44.62 -2.13 -17.02
CA VAL A 382 -43.61 -2.04 -18.05
C VAL A 382 -44.12 -2.76 -19.28
N THR A 383 -44.31 -2.02 -20.40
CA THR A 383 -44.68 -2.59 -21.67
C THR A 383 -43.48 -2.56 -22.63
N GLU A 384 -43.07 -3.69 -23.11
CA GLU A 384 -42.02 -3.77 -24.13
C GLU A 384 -42.54 -3.24 -25.47
N ASN A 385 -41.71 -2.48 -26.18
CA ASN A 385 -41.99 -1.94 -27.50
C ASN A 385 -40.93 -2.37 -28.50
N GLN A 386 -41.27 -3.33 -29.34
CA GLN A 386 -40.36 -3.89 -30.31
C GLN A 386 -39.85 -2.87 -31.35
N THR A 387 -40.67 -1.89 -31.70
CA THR A 387 -40.27 -0.81 -32.61
C THR A 387 -39.16 0.05 -32.03
N LEU A 388 -39.22 0.30 -30.72
CA LEU A 388 -38.14 1.01 -30.03
C LEU A 388 -36.86 0.15 -29.96
N VAL A 389 -36.97 -1.15 -29.74
CA VAL A 389 -35.83 -2.08 -29.78
C VAL A 389 -35.09 -1.98 -31.11
N GLU A 390 -35.82 -2.06 -32.22
CA GLU A 390 -35.25 -1.95 -33.57
C GLU A 390 -34.62 -0.58 -33.83
N LEU A 391 -35.30 0.49 -33.38
CA LEU A 391 -34.80 1.86 -33.48
C LEU A 391 -33.47 2.04 -32.78
N PHE A 392 -33.32 1.55 -31.53
CA PHE A 392 -32.09 1.67 -30.80
C PHE A 392 -30.97 0.72 -31.29
N ARG A 393 -31.30 -0.46 -31.81
CA ARG A 393 -30.35 -1.30 -32.55
C ARG A 393 -29.78 -0.57 -33.76
N LYS A 394 -30.61 0.09 -34.53
CA LYS A 394 -30.18 0.93 -35.64
C LYS A 394 -29.31 2.09 -35.20
N ALA A 395 -29.72 2.82 -34.12
CA ALA A 395 -28.99 3.95 -33.58
C ALA A 395 -27.61 3.57 -33.02
N SER A 396 -27.49 2.37 -32.45
CA SER A 396 -26.24 1.84 -31.91
C SER A 396 -25.32 1.22 -32.97
N GLY A 397 -25.85 0.85 -34.16
CA GLY A 397 -25.15 0.04 -35.16
C GLY A 397 -24.89 -1.40 -34.71
N ASN A 398 -25.59 -1.88 -33.68
CA ASN A 398 -25.44 -3.21 -33.10
C ASN A 398 -26.78 -3.97 -33.09
N ASP A 399 -26.96 -4.87 -34.02
CA ASP A 399 -28.20 -5.68 -34.18
C ASP A 399 -28.44 -6.62 -32.98
N LYS A 400 -27.41 -6.88 -32.18
CA LYS A 400 -27.47 -7.73 -30.98
C LYS A 400 -27.66 -6.95 -29.69
N LEU A 401 -27.82 -5.63 -29.75
CA LEU A 401 -28.03 -4.82 -28.57
C LEU A 401 -29.25 -5.31 -27.79
N GLU A 402 -29.04 -5.68 -26.52
CA GLU A 402 -30.12 -5.98 -25.60
C GLU A 402 -30.75 -4.66 -25.12
N VAL A 403 -32.07 -4.54 -25.25
CA VAL A 403 -32.83 -3.38 -24.80
C VAL A 403 -33.85 -3.85 -23.78
N ARG A 404 -33.79 -3.30 -22.58
CA ARG A 404 -34.74 -3.58 -21.49
C ARG A 404 -35.57 -2.34 -21.20
N PHE A 405 -36.77 -2.56 -20.73
CA PHE A 405 -37.70 -1.49 -20.33
C PHE A 405 -37.92 -1.61 -18.83
N GLU A 406 -37.73 -0.52 -18.11
CA GLU A 406 -37.98 -0.41 -16.67
C GLU A 406 -38.57 0.93 -16.32
N ALA A 407 -39.41 1.00 -15.32
CA ALA A 407 -39.84 2.26 -14.73
C ALA A 407 -38.85 2.65 -13.62
N LEU A 408 -38.15 3.78 -13.78
CA LEU A 408 -37.23 4.28 -12.77
C LEU A 408 -37.88 5.42 -11.95
N LYS A 409 -37.44 5.54 -10.68
CA LYS A 409 -37.91 6.59 -9.78
C LYS A 409 -37.59 8.01 -10.28
N ASP A 410 -36.46 8.18 -10.99
CA ASP A 410 -36.10 9.43 -11.65
C ASP A 410 -36.57 9.45 -13.11
N ALA A 411 -37.67 10.16 -13.36
CA ALA A 411 -38.26 10.32 -14.70
C ALA A 411 -37.39 11.21 -15.63
N SER A 412 -36.45 11.98 -15.11
CA SER A 412 -35.61 12.90 -15.91
C SER A 412 -34.58 12.12 -16.76
N LEU A 413 -34.21 10.91 -16.34
CA LEU A 413 -33.27 10.04 -17.03
C LEU A 413 -34.01 9.18 -18.08
N PRO A 414 -33.74 9.37 -19.39
CA PRO A 414 -34.45 8.61 -20.43
C PRO A 414 -33.93 7.18 -20.63
N ALA A 415 -32.62 6.99 -20.50
CA ALA A 415 -31.98 5.69 -20.70
C ALA A 415 -30.67 5.58 -19.95
N MET A 416 -30.26 4.34 -19.66
CA MET A 416 -28.98 4.00 -19.06
C MET A 416 -28.35 2.84 -19.85
N LEU A 417 -27.02 2.90 -20.03
CA LEU A 417 -26.27 1.80 -20.59
C LEU A 417 -25.64 1.01 -19.45
N THR A 418 -25.91 -0.28 -19.36
CA THR A 418 -25.42 -1.15 -18.30
C THR A 418 -24.53 -2.25 -18.84
N VAL A 419 -23.64 -2.77 -18.00
CA VAL A 419 -22.78 -3.91 -18.30
C VAL A 419 -22.83 -4.82 -17.08
N SER A 420 -22.97 -6.13 -17.29
CA SER A 420 -23.03 -7.05 -16.14
C SER A 420 -21.76 -6.97 -15.29
N GLU A 421 -21.91 -7.10 -13.97
CA GLU A 421 -20.81 -7.11 -13.00
C GLU A 421 -19.74 -8.17 -13.39
N GLN A 422 -20.18 -9.33 -13.82
CA GLN A 422 -19.29 -10.41 -14.23
C GLN A 422 -18.45 -10.04 -15.46
N SER A 423 -19.05 -9.38 -16.48
CA SER A 423 -18.33 -8.92 -17.68
C SER A 423 -17.28 -7.86 -17.32
N ARG A 424 -17.60 -6.97 -16.40
CA ARG A 424 -16.67 -5.95 -15.91
C ARG A 424 -15.49 -6.56 -15.15
N ARG A 425 -15.75 -7.44 -14.22
CA ARG A 425 -14.70 -8.14 -13.46
C ARG A 425 -13.77 -8.95 -14.38
N MET A 426 -14.34 -9.57 -15.41
CA MET A 426 -13.55 -10.28 -16.41
C MET A 426 -12.65 -9.32 -17.21
N GLU A 427 -13.17 -8.17 -17.65
CA GLU A 427 -12.38 -7.14 -18.35
C GLU A 427 -11.21 -6.64 -17.47
N GLU A 428 -11.47 -6.31 -16.21
CA GLU A 428 -10.47 -5.82 -15.28
C GLU A 428 -9.38 -6.86 -15.01
N MET A 429 -9.76 -8.13 -14.82
CA MET A 429 -8.82 -9.23 -14.66
C MET A 429 -7.94 -9.40 -15.89
N MET A 430 -8.50 -9.27 -17.11
CA MET A 430 -7.74 -9.35 -18.35
C MET A 430 -6.76 -8.18 -18.52
N LYS A 431 -7.15 -6.96 -18.14
CA LYS A 431 -6.26 -5.80 -18.11
C LYS A 431 -5.06 -6.03 -17.17
N LEU A 432 -5.33 -6.56 -15.98
CA LEU A 432 -4.29 -6.89 -15.00
C LEU A 432 -3.31 -7.94 -15.53
N TYR A 433 -3.83 -9.00 -16.17
CA TYR A 433 -3.02 -10.04 -16.81
C TYR A 433 -2.15 -9.48 -17.95
N ALA A 434 -2.71 -8.60 -18.79
CA ALA A 434 -1.97 -7.95 -19.87
C ALA A 434 -0.83 -7.07 -19.33
N MET A 435 -1.04 -6.34 -18.24
CA MET A 435 0.01 -5.54 -17.58
C MET A 435 1.14 -6.43 -17.03
N GLN A 436 0.82 -7.57 -16.41
CA GLN A 436 1.81 -8.49 -15.85
C GLN A 436 2.64 -9.20 -16.93
N THR A 437 2.07 -9.47 -18.08
CA THR A 437 2.76 -10.22 -19.17
C THR A 437 3.50 -9.30 -20.16
N GLY A 438 3.51 -7.97 -19.93
CA GLY A 438 4.15 -7.01 -20.85
C GLY A 438 3.51 -6.98 -22.25
N GLY A 439 2.29 -7.51 -22.37
CA GLY A 439 1.52 -7.50 -23.61
C GLY A 439 1.07 -6.09 -23.96
N LYS A 440 1.24 -5.69 -25.22
CA LYS A 440 0.56 -4.51 -25.76
C LYS A 440 -0.94 -4.73 -25.58
N GLU A 441 -1.69 -3.67 -25.26
CA GLU A 441 -3.16 -3.69 -25.25
C GLU A 441 -3.67 -4.41 -26.50
N GLN A 442 -3.96 -5.68 -26.35
CA GLN A 442 -4.71 -6.40 -27.38
C GLN A 442 -6.16 -6.01 -27.20
N ALA A 443 -6.86 -5.78 -28.30
CA ALA A 443 -8.31 -5.58 -28.29
C ALA A 443 -8.94 -6.63 -27.36
N PRO A 444 -9.92 -6.24 -26.50
CA PRO A 444 -10.50 -7.15 -25.53
C PRO A 444 -10.94 -8.43 -26.24
N LEU A 445 -10.46 -9.58 -25.75
CA LEU A 445 -10.77 -10.90 -26.30
C LEU A 445 -12.28 -11.19 -26.26
N PHE A 446 -13.00 -10.51 -25.38
CA PHE A 446 -14.45 -10.56 -25.27
C PHE A 446 -14.99 -9.12 -25.28
N PRO A 447 -15.76 -8.72 -26.30
CA PRO A 447 -16.42 -7.42 -26.29
C PRO A 447 -17.40 -7.36 -25.12
N LEU A 448 -17.41 -6.25 -24.40
CA LEU A 448 -18.40 -6.00 -23.35
C LEU A 448 -19.80 -6.05 -23.96
N GLU A 449 -20.66 -6.87 -23.39
CA GLU A 449 -22.07 -6.91 -23.76
C GLU A 449 -22.80 -5.81 -23.00
N TYR A 450 -23.25 -4.82 -23.75
CA TYR A 450 -24.03 -3.71 -23.22
C TYR A 450 -25.52 -4.02 -23.30
N THR A 451 -26.24 -3.68 -22.23
CA THR A 451 -27.71 -3.67 -22.22
C THR A 451 -28.16 -2.22 -22.08
N LEU A 452 -29.01 -1.76 -23.00
CA LEU A 452 -29.64 -0.46 -22.93
C LEU A 452 -30.94 -0.57 -22.13
N LEU A 453 -31.01 0.10 -20.99
CA LEU A 453 -32.20 0.22 -20.18
C LEU A 453 -32.94 1.50 -20.55
N LEU A 454 -34.18 1.38 -21.03
CA LEU A 454 -35.07 2.49 -21.35
C LEU A 454 -36.03 2.74 -20.20
N ASN A 455 -36.07 3.99 -19.71
CA ASN A 455 -36.93 4.39 -18.60
C ASN A 455 -38.33 4.73 -19.10
N THR A 456 -39.30 3.86 -18.87
CA THR A 456 -40.69 4.06 -19.30
C THR A 456 -41.40 5.21 -18.58
N ALA A 457 -40.88 5.64 -17.42
CA ALA A 457 -41.40 6.82 -16.70
C ALA A 457 -40.91 8.15 -17.32
N SER A 458 -39.93 8.12 -18.24
CA SER A 458 -39.37 9.34 -18.82
C SER A 458 -40.30 9.97 -19.86
N PRO A 459 -40.57 11.28 -19.76
CA PRO A 459 -41.35 12.02 -20.78
C PRO A 459 -40.73 11.94 -22.17
N LEU A 460 -39.37 11.82 -22.26
CA LEU A 460 -38.69 11.73 -23.55
C LEU A 460 -38.92 10.38 -24.20
N ILE A 461 -38.93 9.26 -23.43
CA ILE A 461 -39.27 7.94 -23.94
C ILE A 461 -40.74 7.85 -24.31
N SER A 462 -41.64 8.44 -23.52
CA SER A 462 -43.06 8.53 -23.88
C SER A 462 -43.26 9.29 -25.19
N LYS A 463 -42.57 10.43 -25.40
CA LYS A 463 -42.58 11.17 -26.66
C LYS A 463 -42.03 10.32 -27.84
N LEU A 464 -40.93 9.59 -27.62
CA LEU A 464 -40.34 8.73 -28.63
C LEU A 464 -41.28 7.59 -29.01
N THR A 465 -41.97 6.98 -28.05
CA THR A 465 -43.01 5.98 -28.25
C THR A 465 -44.16 6.48 -29.13
N ALA A 466 -44.59 7.72 -28.88
CA ALA A 466 -45.66 8.34 -29.70
C ALA A 466 -45.21 8.63 -31.13
N LEU A 467 -43.92 8.94 -31.37
CA LEU A 467 -43.38 9.20 -32.71
C LEU A 467 -43.22 7.93 -33.55
N VAL A 468 -43.11 6.75 -32.91
CA VAL A 468 -43.00 5.47 -33.62
C VAL A 468 -44.30 4.67 -33.64
N ALA A 469 -45.41 5.22 -33.10
CA ALA A 469 -46.72 4.58 -33.10
C ALA A 469 -47.33 4.52 -34.53
N GLU A 470 -48.18 3.53 -34.76
CA GLU A 470 -48.93 3.45 -36.01
C GLU A 470 -49.80 4.70 -36.20
N GLY A 471 -49.67 5.34 -37.38
CA GLY A 471 -50.40 6.58 -37.72
C GLY A 471 -49.66 7.87 -37.36
N ALA A 472 -48.40 7.84 -36.96
CA ALA A 472 -47.56 9.01 -36.76
C ALA A 472 -47.37 9.81 -38.08
N PRO A 473 -47.09 11.14 -38.01
CA PRO A 473 -46.81 11.96 -39.20
C PRO A 473 -45.62 11.49 -40.02
N GLU A 474 -45.60 11.74 -41.35
CA GLU A 474 -44.53 11.31 -42.26
C GLU A 474 -43.11 11.77 -41.82
N ASP A 475 -43.00 12.93 -41.14
CA ASP A 475 -41.74 13.47 -40.64
C ASP A 475 -41.31 12.88 -39.25
N ALA A 476 -42.17 12.08 -38.62
CA ALA A 476 -41.96 11.53 -37.28
C ALA A 476 -40.79 10.52 -37.25
N SER A 477 -40.64 9.70 -38.30
CA SER A 477 -39.56 8.69 -38.34
C SER A 477 -38.17 9.33 -38.27
N GLY A 478 -37.91 10.39 -39.02
CA GLY A 478 -36.64 11.09 -39.01
C GLY A 478 -36.33 11.76 -37.65
N LYS A 479 -37.38 12.30 -36.99
CA LYS A 479 -37.26 12.88 -35.63
C LYS A 479 -36.98 11.80 -34.60
N ALA A 480 -37.65 10.66 -34.69
CA ALA A 480 -37.44 9.53 -33.80
C ALA A 480 -36.00 8.97 -33.89
N GLU A 481 -35.46 8.84 -35.12
CA GLU A 481 -34.07 8.39 -35.33
C GLU A 481 -33.07 9.36 -34.70
N LEU A 482 -33.23 10.68 -34.91
CA LEU A 482 -32.33 11.66 -34.31
C LEU A 482 -32.36 11.64 -32.77
N ILE A 483 -33.56 11.53 -32.17
CA ILE A 483 -33.71 11.44 -30.72
C ILE A 483 -33.06 10.13 -30.19
N ALA A 484 -33.30 9.02 -30.81
CA ALA A 484 -32.74 7.74 -30.40
C ALA A 484 -31.21 7.72 -30.50
N GLU A 485 -30.64 8.25 -31.61
CA GLU A 485 -29.19 8.40 -31.73
C GLU A 485 -28.60 9.28 -30.61
N GLN A 486 -29.26 10.37 -30.28
CA GLN A 486 -28.76 11.26 -29.23
C GLN A 486 -28.83 10.61 -27.83
N ILE A 487 -29.95 9.93 -27.53
CA ILE A 487 -30.08 9.17 -26.28
C ILE A 487 -28.99 8.08 -26.20
N TRP A 488 -28.77 7.34 -27.28
CA TRP A 488 -27.71 6.33 -27.35
C TRP A 488 -26.33 6.94 -27.06
N ARG A 489 -25.96 8.02 -27.75
CA ARG A 489 -24.67 8.68 -27.58
C ARG A 489 -24.48 9.23 -26.16
N LEU A 490 -25.52 9.84 -25.58
CA LEU A 490 -25.48 10.30 -24.18
C LEU A 490 -25.31 9.13 -23.21
N SER A 491 -25.98 8.01 -23.43
CA SER A 491 -25.83 6.80 -22.62
C SER A 491 -24.42 6.20 -22.71
N VAL A 492 -23.80 6.23 -23.89
CA VAL A 492 -22.41 5.80 -24.08
C VAL A 492 -21.43 6.74 -23.36
N LEU A 493 -21.66 8.06 -23.46
CA LEU A 493 -20.82 9.06 -22.80
C LEU A 493 -20.83 8.91 -21.27
N ALA A 494 -21.96 8.51 -20.69
CA ALA A 494 -22.10 8.25 -19.27
C ALA A 494 -21.38 6.96 -18.82
N GLN A 495 -21.01 6.07 -19.76
CA GLN A 495 -20.37 4.78 -19.48
C GLN A 495 -18.87 4.78 -19.75
N ARG A 496 -18.42 5.49 -20.77
CA ARG A 496 -17.02 5.54 -21.19
C ARG A 496 -16.70 6.82 -21.93
N LYS A 497 -15.43 7.16 -21.97
CA LYS A 497 -14.95 8.28 -22.80
C LYS A 497 -15.19 7.98 -24.28
N PHE A 498 -15.58 8.99 -25.03
CA PHE A 498 -15.70 8.91 -26.48
C PHE A 498 -14.32 8.80 -27.14
N THR A 499 -14.24 8.06 -28.21
CA THR A 499 -13.15 8.18 -29.17
C THR A 499 -13.22 9.53 -29.88
N ALA A 500 -12.14 9.96 -30.54
CA ALA A 500 -12.11 11.23 -31.27
C ALA A 500 -13.23 11.34 -32.34
N ASP A 501 -13.49 10.25 -33.05
CA ASP A 501 -14.54 10.20 -34.07
C ASP A 501 -15.95 10.21 -33.47
N GLU A 502 -16.18 9.51 -32.37
CA GLU A 502 -17.45 9.52 -31.64
C GLU A 502 -17.75 10.92 -31.10
N LEU A 503 -16.76 11.60 -30.51
CA LEU A 503 -16.93 12.97 -30.01
C LEU A 503 -17.26 13.94 -31.13
N LYS A 504 -16.56 13.85 -32.28
CA LYS A 504 -16.84 14.66 -33.47
C LYS A 504 -18.27 14.46 -33.96
N ASN A 505 -18.71 13.20 -34.07
CA ASN A 505 -20.06 12.86 -34.51
C ASN A 505 -21.14 13.30 -33.51
N PHE A 506 -20.86 13.21 -32.22
CA PHE A 506 -21.75 13.68 -31.17
C PHE A 506 -21.95 15.21 -31.26
N LEU A 507 -20.86 15.97 -31.40
CA LEU A 507 -20.95 17.44 -31.52
C LEU A 507 -21.69 17.85 -32.78
N ALA A 508 -21.39 17.22 -33.93
CA ALA A 508 -22.07 17.51 -35.19
C ALA A 508 -23.58 17.21 -35.11
N GLY A 509 -23.96 16.06 -34.53
CA GLY A 509 -25.37 15.70 -34.36
C GLY A 509 -26.10 16.63 -33.36
N SER A 510 -25.42 17.07 -32.30
CA SER A 510 -25.98 18.01 -31.34
C SER A 510 -26.25 19.39 -31.97
N PHE A 511 -25.33 19.88 -32.79
CA PHE A 511 -25.53 21.16 -33.53
C PHE A 511 -26.64 21.04 -34.58
N ASP A 512 -26.76 19.87 -35.25
CA ASP A 512 -27.85 19.63 -36.23
C ASP A 512 -29.23 19.68 -35.53
N ILE A 513 -29.35 19.04 -34.35
CA ILE A 513 -30.60 19.10 -33.57
C ILE A 513 -30.94 20.54 -33.16
N LEU A 514 -29.97 21.30 -32.64
CA LEU A 514 -30.17 22.68 -32.23
C LEU A 514 -30.57 23.60 -33.41
N THR A 515 -30.12 23.26 -34.63
CA THR A 515 -30.48 24.01 -35.85
C THR A 515 -31.91 23.72 -36.31
N LYS A 516 -32.45 22.53 -35.96
CA LYS A 516 -33.81 22.08 -36.34
C LYS A 516 -34.88 22.37 -35.31
N LEU A 517 -34.51 22.87 -34.11
CA LEU A 517 -35.39 23.38 -33.08
C LEU A 517 -35.80 24.84 -33.38
#